data_7f7c4ec3846a5212bae892f8dfe36e63
#
_entry.id   7f7c4ec3846a5212bae892f8dfe36e63
#
_cell.length_a   1.000
_cell.length_b   1.000
_cell.length_c   1.000
_cell.angle_alpha   90.00
_cell.angle_beta   90.00
_cell.angle_gamma   90.00
#
_symmetry.space_group_name_H-M   'P 1'
#
loop_
_entity.id
_entity.type
_entity.pdbx_description
1 polymer ?
#
loop_
_entity_poly.entity_id
_entity_poly.type
_entity_poly.pdbx_seq_one_letter_code
_entity_poly.pdbx_strand_id
1 'polypeptide(L)'
;MKHRIALAGLLIAPLLFAADPPAAPVKVTRLETPEKALKIEVLVPAKLDDVWTAFTTGPGLNTWLWSDCSVDLRPGGDWTVHYPGGKTGGGSIVSFVPLRSVEMRAMAPEQFPTVRSERTRALFEFETVGAQTRVTLMQSGWKQGKEWDDAYDYLAKGNAQLLAQLWYRFAKGPIDWNASPAK
;
A
#
# COMPACT_ATOMS: atom_id res chain seq x y z
N MET A 1 38.57 -27.69 1.66
CA MET A 1 37.73 -26.83 0.79
C MET A 1 36.52 -26.38 1.60
N LYS A 2 36.52 -25.11 2.01
CA LYS A 2 35.44 -24.54 2.86
C LYS A 2 34.44 -23.84 1.96
N HIS A 3 33.25 -24.41 1.84
CA HIS A 3 32.14 -23.77 1.10
C HIS A 3 31.52 -22.65 1.95
N ARG A 4 31.71 -21.43 1.53
CA ARG A 4 31.01 -20.27 2.09
C ARG A 4 29.63 -20.18 1.42
N ILE A 5 28.59 -20.47 2.21
CA ILE A 5 27.20 -20.17 1.82
C ILE A 5 27.01 -18.67 1.99
N ALA A 6 26.87 -17.98 0.87
CA ALA A 6 26.49 -16.56 0.87
C ALA A 6 25.00 -16.47 1.16
N LEU A 7 24.65 -15.97 2.34
CA LEU A 7 23.29 -15.54 2.66
C LEU A 7 22.99 -14.30 1.82
N ALA A 8 22.23 -14.44 0.75
CA ALA A 8 21.65 -13.33 0.02
C ALA A 8 20.49 -12.76 0.87
N GLY A 9 20.81 -11.84 1.76
CA GLY A 9 19.82 -11.02 2.45
C GLY A 9 19.04 -10.21 1.42
N LEU A 10 17.73 -10.43 1.39
CA LEU A 10 16.80 -9.65 0.56
C LEU A 10 16.75 -8.23 1.10
N LEU A 11 17.57 -7.36 0.53
CA LEU A 11 17.50 -5.92 0.74
C LEU A 11 16.20 -5.42 0.10
N ILE A 12 15.17 -5.25 0.92
CA ILE A 12 14.18 -4.20 0.65
C ILE A 12 15.02 -2.93 0.69
N ALA A 13 15.31 -2.36 -0.47
CA ALA A 13 16.04 -1.11 -0.53
C ALA A 13 15.27 -0.10 0.33
N PRO A 14 15.85 0.46 1.41
CA PRO A 14 15.23 1.59 2.06
C PRO A 14 15.21 2.69 0.99
N LEU A 15 14.03 3.24 0.70
CA LEU A 15 13.91 4.49 -0.03
C LEU A 15 14.69 5.53 0.79
N LEU A 16 15.94 5.76 0.40
CA LEU A 16 16.77 6.80 0.96
C LEU A 16 16.21 8.15 0.48
N PHE A 17 15.23 8.65 1.21
CA PHE A 17 14.86 10.05 1.11
C PHE A 17 15.98 10.88 1.75
N ALA A 18 16.65 11.71 0.96
CA ALA A 18 17.51 12.77 1.48
C ALA A 18 16.61 13.78 2.23
N ALA A 19 16.86 13.94 3.54
CA ALA A 19 16.08 14.63 4.56
C ALA A 19 14.79 13.87 4.93
N ASP A 20 14.62 13.55 6.21
CA ASP A 20 13.39 12.94 6.74
C ASP A 20 12.18 13.73 6.22
N PRO A 21 11.30 13.12 5.40
CA PRO A 21 10.07 13.80 5.02
C PRO A 21 9.33 14.13 6.33
N PRO A 22 8.68 15.30 6.42
CA PRO A 22 7.82 15.58 7.57
C PRO A 22 6.89 14.37 7.72
N ALA A 23 6.88 13.77 8.91
CA ALA A 23 6.13 12.55 9.18
C ALA A 23 4.71 12.72 8.63
N ALA A 24 4.35 11.93 7.64
CA ALA A 24 2.99 11.99 7.10
C ALA A 24 2.04 11.72 8.27
N PRO A 25 0.97 12.49 8.44
CA PRO A 25 0.04 12.34 9.57
C PRO A 25 -0.85 11.11 9.35
N VAL A 26 -0.24 9.93 9.36
CA VAL A 26 -0.92 8.64 9.19
C VAL A 26 -1.27 8.09 10.57
N LYS A 27 -2.55 7.84 10.78
CA LYS A 27 -3.06 7.21 11.99
C LYS A 27 -3.28 5.73 11.75
N VAL A 28 -2.68 4.89 12.59
CA VAL A 28 -2.89 3.43 12.61
C VAL A 28 -3.68 3.07 13.85
N THR A 29 -4.79 2.37 13.68
CA THR A 29 -5.62 1.85 14.76
C THR A 29 -5.77 0.34 14.59
N ARG A 30 -5.48 -0.41 15.65
CA ARG A 30 -5.70 -1.85 15.71
C ARG A 30 -7.06 -2.11 16.36
N LEU A 31 -7.89 -2.87 15.68
CA LEU A 31 -9.24 -3.22 16.13
C LEU A 31 -9.28 -4.71 16.45
N GLU A 32 -9.91 -5.06 17.58
CA GLU A 32 -10.11 -6.46 17.99
C GLU A 32 -11.58 -6.88 17.89
N THR A 33 -12.48 -5.91 17.89
CA THR A 33 -13.94 -6.15 17.82
C THR A 33 -14.59 -5.25 16.76
N PRO A 34 -15.63 -5.71 16.04
CA PRO A 34 -16.24 -7.06 16.08
C PRO A 34 -15.35 -8.15 15.46
N GLU A 35 -14.30 -7.77 14.71
CA GLU A 35 -13.27 -8.65 14.17
C GLU A 35 -11.90 -7.96 14.23
N LYS A 36 -10.83 -8.75 14.25
CA LYS A 36 -9.45 -8.25 14.17
C LYS A 36 -9.26 -7.51 12.85
N ALA A 37 -8.91 -6.22 12.91
CA ALA A 37 -8.71 -5.39 11.73
C ALA A 37 -7.65 -4.30 11.93
N LEU A 38 -7.09 -3.82 10.83
CA LEU A 38 -6.26 -2.62 10.76
C LEU A 38 -7.07 -1.49 10.14
N LYS A 39 -7.19 -0.37 10.85
CA LYS A 39 -7.70 0.88 10.30
C LYS A 39 -6.55 1.87 10.18
N ILE A 40 -6.29 2.34 8.96
CA ILE A 40 -5.21 3.27 8.66
C ILE A 40 -5.79 4.46 7.93
N GLU A 41 -5.51 5.66 8.41
CA GLU A 41 -6.13 6.90 7.94
C GLU A 41 -5.06 7.94 7.63
N VAL A 42 -5.26 8.69 6.55
CA VAL A 42 -4.48 9.86 6.19
C VAL A 42 -5.36 10.96 5.61
N LEU A 43 -5.02 12.22 5.88
CA LEU A 43 -5.67 13.36 5.26
C LEU A 43 -4.76 13.92 4.17
N VAL A 44 -5.07 13.61 2.91
CA VAL A 44 -4.30 13.98 1.72
C VAL A 44 -4.61 15.42 1.31
N PRO A 45 -3.62 16.31 1.12
CA PRO A 45 -3.84 17.72 0.77
C PRO A 45 -4.17 17.89 -0.72
N ALA A 46 -5.26 17.28 -1.18
CA ALA A 46 -5.73 17.34 -2.56
C ALA A 46 -7.23 17.06 -2.65
N LYS A 47 -7.83 17.44 -3.78
CA LYS A 47 -9.24 17.15 -4.08
C LYS A 47 -9.48 15.68 -4.31
N LEU A 48 -10.69 15.23 -4.06
CA LEU A 48 -11.12 13.85 -4.17
C LEU A 48 -10.84 13.24 -5.56
N ASP A 49 -11.16 13.97 -6.63
CA ASP A 49 -10.92 13.48 -8.01
C ASP A 49 -9.45 13.19 -8.29
N ASP A 50 -8.56 14.06 -7.80
CA ASP A 50 -7.11 13.92 -8.00
C ASP A 50 -6.59 12.70 -7.24
N VAL A 51 -7.01 12.53 -5.98
CA VAL A 51 -6.62 11.39 -5.13
C VAL A 51 -7.18 10.08 -5.69
N TRP A 52 -8.45 10.09 -6.12
CA TRP A 52 -9.08 8.95 -6.77
C TRP A 52 -8.31 8.52 -8.01
N THR A 53 -8.02 9.47 -8.93
CA THR A 53 -7.26 9.19 -10.15
C THR A 53 -5.87 8.64 -9.85
N ALA A 54 -5.17 9.22 -8.87
CA ALA A 54 -3.85 8.74 -8.44
C ALA A 54 -3.89 7.32 -7.89
N PHE A 55 -4.99 6.89 -7.28
CA PHE A 55 -5.14 5.56 -6.68
C PHE A 55 -5.70 4.51 -7.66
N THR A 56 -6.54 4.90 -8.60
CA THR A 56 -7.33 3.97 -9.43
C THR A 56 -6.84 3.84 -10.87
N THR A 57 -5.71 4.43 -11.21
CA THR A 57 -5.10 4.29 -12.54
C THR A 57 -3.63 3.89 -12.47
N GLY A 58 -3.14 3.11 -13.42
CA GLY A 58 -1.72 2.74 -13.51
C GLY A 58 -0.81 3.98 -13.57
N PRO A 59 -1.03 4.93 -14.51
CA PRO A 59 -0.27 6.19 -14.52
C PRO A 59 -0.35 6.99 -13.22
N GLY A 60 -1.50 6.98 -12.54
CA GLY A 60 -1.65 7.61 -11.23
C GLY A 60 -0.77 6.96 -10.17
N LEU A 61 -0.80 5.65 -10.05
CA LEU A 61 0.03 4.88 -9.12
C LEU A 61 1.52 5.07 -9.38
N ASN A 62 1.93 5.21 -10.64
CA ASN A 62 3.32 5.42 -11.01
C ASN A 62 3.88 6.75 -10.45
N THR A 63 3.03 7.68 -10.05
CA THR A 63 3.48 8.96 -9.47
C THR A 63 3.84 8.89 -7.99
N TRP A 64 3.50 7.79 -7.28
CA TRP A 64 3.71 7.72 -5.84
C TRP A 64 4.01 6.34 -5.27
N LEU A 65 3.57 5.26 -5.90
CA LEU A 65 3.69 3.91 -5.34
C LEU A 65 4.91 3.17 -5.87
N TRP A 66 5.03 3.07 -7.19
CA TRP A 66 6.15 2.47 -7.90
C TRP A 66 6.11 2.84 -9.39
N SER A 67 7.25 2.72 -10.09
CA SER A 67 7.39 3.10 -11.51
C SER A 67 6.62 2.23 -12.49
N ASP A 68 6.22 1.02 -12.09
CA ASP A 68 5.50 0.06 -12.93
C ASP A 68 4.30 -0.50 -12.17
N CYS A 69 3.14 0.10 -12.41
CA CYS A 69 1.87 -0.29 -11.82
C CYS A 69 0.79 -0.39 -12.90
N SER A 70 -0.17 -1.28 -12.67
CA SER A 70 -1.35 -1.43 -13.52
C SER A 70 -2.63 -1.51 -12.69
N VAL A 71 -3.72 -0.98 -13.24
CA VAL A 71 -5.05 -1.08 -12.63
C VAL A 71 -6.06 -1.41 -13.73
N ASP A 72 -6.78 -2.50 -13.54
CA ASP A 72 -7.98 -2.86 -14.30
C ASP A 72 -9.19 -2.63 -13.38
N LEU A 73 -9.73 -1.39 -13.37
CA LEU A 73 -10.76 -0.95 -12.42
C LEU A 73 -12.13 -1.54 -12.78
N ARG A 74 -12.30 -2.83 -12.50
CA ARG A 74 -13.58 -3.55 -12.60
C ARG A 74 -13.62 -4.69 -11.59
N PRO A 75 -14.78 -5.21 -11.21
CA PRO A 75 -14.86 -6.44 -10.43
C PRO A 75 -14.12 -7.59 -11.14
N GLY A 76 -13.23 -8.27 -10.40
CA GLY A 76 -12.35 -9.32 -10.92
C GLY A 76 -11.10 -8.81 -11.65
N GLY A 77 -10.94 -7.50 -11.85
CA GLY A 77 -9.70 -6.91 -12.35
C GLY A 77 -8.63 -6.79 -11.27
N ASP A 78 -7.41 -6.45 -11.66
CA ASP A 78 -6.26 -6.37 -10.75
C ASP A 78 -5.80 -4.93 -10.52
N TRP A 79 -5.35 -4.69 -9.31
CA TRP A 79 -4.60 -3.53 -8.88
C TRP A 79 -3.20 -4.02 -8.50
N THR A 80 -2.21 -3.78 -9.35
CA THR A 80 -0.93 -4.48 -9.29
C THR A 80 0.26 -3.52 -9.32
N VAL A 81 1.24 -3.80 -8.48
CA VAL A 81 2.58 -3.23 -8.51
C VAL A 81 3.54 -4.31 -9.04
N HIS A 82 4.32 -3.97 -10.06
CA HIS A 82 5.31 -4.85 -10.67
C HIS A 82 6.70 -4.49 -10.15
N TYR A 83 7.27 -5.33 -9.27
CA TYR A 83 8.61 -5.13 -8.73
C TYR A 83 9.67 -5.85 -9.57
N PRO A 84 10.95 -5.43 -9.51
CA PRO A 84 12.06 -6.15 -10.15
C PRO A 84 12.10 -7.62 -9.76
N GLY A 85 12.53 -8.48 -10.72
CA GLY A 85 12.61 -9.91 -10.51
C GLY A 85 11.27 -10.65 -10.61
N GLY A 86 10.26 -10.04 -11.24
CA GLY A 86 8.95 -10.65 -11.47
C GLY A 86 8.04 -10.70 -10.24
N LYS A 87 8.41 -10.01 -9.17
CA LYS A 87 7.61 -9.93 -7.94
C LYS A 87 6.43 -8.99 -8.13
N THR A 88 5.31 -9.31 -7.48
CA THR A 88 4.10 -8.48 -7.53
C THR A 88 3.52 -8.22 -6.15
N GLY A 89 2.89 -7.06 -6.01
CA GLY A 89 2.07 -6.68 -4.87
C GLY A 89 0.71 -6.18 -5.31
N GLY A 90 -0.20 -5.93 -4.37
CA GLY A 90 -1.54 -5.40 -4.67
C GLY A 90 -2.67 -6.38 -4.38
N GLY A 91 -3.61 -6.55 -5.29
CA GLY A 91 -4.74 -7.44 -5.08
C GLY A 91 -5.75 -7.43 -6.23
N SER A 92 -6.75 -8.30 -6.14
CA SER A 92 -7.86 -8.35 -7.10
C SER A 92 -9.02 -7.50 -6.59
N ILE A 93 -9.59 -6.67 -7.45
CA ILE A 93 -10.72 -5.78 -7.14
C ILE A 93 -11.98 -6.63 -6.97
N VAL A 94 -12.64 -6.50 -5.83
CA VAL A 94 -13.93 -7.15 -5.56
C VAL A 94 -15.08 -6.25 -6.02
N SER A 95 -15.01 -4.99 -5.62
CA SER A 95 -16.00 -3.99 -5.96
C SER A 95 -15.41 -2.59 -5.86
N PHE A 96 -16.07 -1.62 -6.48
CA PHE A 96 -15.76 -0.21 -6.30
C PHE A 96 -17.00 0.66 -6.47
N VAL A 97 -16.98 1.81 -5.82
CA VAL A 97 -17.94 2.91 -6.04
C VAL A 97 -17.11 4.13 -6.42
N PRO A 98 -17.30 4.69 -7.65
CA PRO A 98 -16.51 5.82 -8.13
C PRO A 98 -16.44 6.96 -7.10
N LEU A 99 -15.26 7.51 -6.90
CA LEU A 99 -14.96 8.61 -5.96
C LEU A 99 -15.29 8.30 -4.48
N ARG A 100 -15.57 7.05 -4.15
CA ARG A 100 -15.97 6.68 -2.79
C ARG A 100 -15.19 5.51 -2.21
N SER A 101 -15.09 4.39 -2.93
CA SER A 101 -14.43 3.21 -2.36
C SER A 101 -13.90 2.23 -3.40
N VAL A 102 -12.85 1.50 -3.02
CA VAL A 102 -12.34 0.32 -3.72
C VAL A 102 -12.14 -0.80 -2.70
N GLU A 103 -12.76 -1.95 -2.94
CA GLU A 103 -12.59 -3.15 -2.15
C GLU A 103 -11.75 -4.17 -2.91
N MET A 104 -10.75 -4.75 -2.25
CA MET A 104 -9.83 -5.72 -2.84
C MET A 104 -9.64 -6.94 -1.96
N ARG A 105 -9.37 -8.09 -2.60
CA ARG A 105 -8.70 -9.22 -1.96
C ARG A 105 -7.18 -8.96 -2.02
N ALA A 106 -6.65 -8.45 -0.92
CA ALA A 106 -5.28 -7.98 -0.87
C ALA A 106 -4.27 -9.13 -0.73
N MET A 107 -3.16 -8.99 -1.43
CA MET A 107 -2.06 -9.94 -1.48
C MET A 107 -1.00 -9.56 -0.45
N ALA A 108 -0.64 -10.49 0.43
CA ALA A 108 0.50 -10.30 1.33
C ALA A 108 1.85 -10.46 0.58
N PRO A 109 2.96 -9.94 1.13
CA PRO A 109 4.30 -10.20 0.62
C PRO A 109 4.63 -11.70 0.57
N GLU A 110 5.59 -12.08 -0.28
CA GLU A 110 5.97 -13.49 -0.52
C GLU A 110 6.47 -14.22 0.74
N GLN A 111 7.00 -13.49 1.70
CA GLN A 111 7.44 -14.03 3.00
C GLN A 111 6.29 -14.55 3.89
N PHE A 112 5.05 -14.28 3.51
CA PHE A 112 3.84 -14.75 4.18
C PHE A 112 3.00 -15.60 3.20
N PRO A 113 3.46 -16.79 2.81
CA PRO A 113 2.86 -17.57 1.73
C PRO A 113 1.42 -17.99 2.00
N THR A 114 1.07 -18.34 3.25
CA THR A 114 -0.30 -18.70 3.63
C THR A 114 -1.23 -17.51 3.52
N VAL A 115 -0.85 -16.37 4.12
CA VAL A 115 -1.65 -15.12 4.05
C VAL A 115 -1.77 -14.65 2.60
N ARG A 116 -0.69 -14.79 1.81
CA ARG A 116 -0.66 -14.44 0.39
C ARG A 116 -1.63 -15.27 -0.45
N SER A 117 -1.73 -16.57 -0.19
CA SER A 117 -2.65 -17.45 -0.92
C SER A 117 -4.11 -17.26 -0.50
N GLU A 118 -4.36 -17.09 0.79
CA GLU A 118 -5.71 -16.98 1.33
C GLU A 118 -6.31 -15.58 1.22
N ARG A 119 -5.46 -14.54 1.13
CA ARG A 119 -5.81 -13.13 0.97
C ARG A 119 -6.51 -12.53 2.19
N THR A 120 -6.28 -11.26 2.43
CA THR A 120 -7.05 -10.41 3.32
C THR A 120 -8.05 -9.58 2.52
N ARG A 121 -9.02 -8.97 3.20
CA ARG A 121 -9.92 -7.98 2.63
C ARG A 121 -9.35 -6.60 2.91
N ALA A 122 -9.17 -5.78 1.89
CA ALA A 122 -8.76 -4.37 2.01
C ALA A 122 -9.85 -3.48 1.39
N LEU A 123 -10.46 -2.64 2.21
CA LEU A 123 -11.41 -1.62 1.78
C LEU A 123 -10.76 -0.25 1.91
N PHE A 124 -10.57 0.42 0.78
CA PHE A 124 -10.16 1.82 0.73
C PHE A 124 -11.39 2.70 0.56
N GLU A 125 -11.53 3.70 1.43
CA GLU A 125 -12.60 4.69 1.36
C GLU A 125 -12.01 6.08 1.18
N PHE A 126 -12.70 6.91 0.41
CA PHE A 126 -12.31 8.27 0.04
C PHE A 126 -13.42 9.23 0.41
N GLU A 127 -13.10 10.26 1.18
CA GLU A 127 -14.07 11.23 1.69
C GLU A 127 -13.52 12.65 1.56
N THR A 128 -14.31 13.57 1.02
CA THR A 128 -13.96 14.99 0.99
C THR A 128 -14.03 15.59 2.38
N VAL A 129 -12.95 16.26 2.81
CA VAL A 129 -12.85 16.97 4.09
C VAL A 129 -12.34 18.39 3.81
N GLY A 130 -13.25 19.33 3.59
CA GLY A 130 -12.90 20.69 3.14
C GLY A 130 -12.20 20.66 1.78
N ALA A 131 -10.99 21.19 1.70
CA ALA A 131 -10.15 21.17 0.50
C ALA A 131 -9.26 19.91 0.37
N GLN A 132 -9.42 18.95 1.26
CA GLN A 132 -8.59 17.75 1.38
C GLN A 132 -9.42 16.49 1.19
N THR A 133 -8.74 15.35 1.06
CA THR A 133 -9.38 14.03 0.97
C THR A 133 -8.87 13.15 2.10
N ARG A 134 -9.80 12.63 2.91
CA ARG A 134 -9.50 11.53 3.84
C ARG A 134 -9.46 10.24 3.07
N VAL A 135 -8.37 9.49 3.19
CA VAL A 135 -8.25 8.12 2.71
C VAL A 135 -8.17 7.21 3.92
N THR A 136 -9.08 6.25 4.00
CA THR A 136 -9.13 5.22 5.05
C THR A 136 -8.94 3.85 4.42
N LEU A 137 -7.96 3.10 4.91
CA LEU A 137 -7.83 1.67 4.64
C LEU A 137 -8.37 0.90 5.84
N MET A 138 -9.38 0.05 5.60
CA MET A 138 -9.81 -0.97 6.53
C MET A 138 -9.36 -2.34 6.00
N GLN A 139 -8.42 -2.99 6.70
CA GLN A 139 -7.96 -4.33 6.35
C GLN A 139 -8.41 -5.35 7.39
N SER A 140 -9.16 -6.36 6.96
CA SER A 140 -9.79 -7.38 7.79
C SER A 140 -9.65 -8.78 7.18
N GLY A 141 -10.28 -9.80 7.81
CA GLY A 141 -10.18 -11.19 7.37
C GLY A 141 -8.89 -11.86 7.86
N TRP A 142 -8.34 -11.36 8.97
CA TRP A 142 -7.19 -11.96 9.63
C TRP A 142 -7.59 -13.27 10.33
N LYS A 143 -6.74 -14.27 10.23
CA LYS A 143 -6.93 -15.57 10.88
C LYS A 143 -5.98 -15.74 12.06
N GLN A 144 -6.13 -16.81 12.81
CA GLN A 144 -5.24 -17.17 13.90
C GLN A 144 -3.98 -17.88 13.36
N GLY A 145 -2.87 -17.71 14.05
CA GLY A 145 -1.61 -18.38 13.77
C GLY A 145 -0.44 -17.43 13.59
N LYS A 146 0.76 -17.93 13.85
CA LYS A 146 1.98 -17.12 13.89
C LYS A 146 2.21 -16.34 12.59
N GLU A 147 2.05 -16.95 11.43
CA GLU A 147 2.25 -16.26 10.15
C GLU A 147 1.25 -15.11 9.96
N TRP A 148 -0.01 -15.30 10.40
CA TRP A 148 -1.06 -14.28 10.37
C TRP A 148 -0.76 -13.10 11.30
N ASP A 149 -0.24 -13.39 12.50
CA ASP A 149 0.15 -12.35 13.46
C ASP A 149 1.37 -11.57 12.97
N ASP A 150 2.38 -12.25 12.46
CA ASP A 150 3.58 -11.63 11.87
C ASP A 150 3.20 -10.75 10.65
N ALA A 151 2.30 -11.24 9.78
CA ALA A 151 1.80 -10.49 8.64
C ALA A 151 0.97 -9.28 9.05
N TYR A 152 0.15 -9.40 10.10
CA TYR A 152 -0.63 -8.30 10.66
C TYR A 152 0.27 -7.15 11.14
N ASP A 153 1.32 -7.47 11.89
CA ASP A 153 2.29 -6.50 12.37
C ASP A 153 3.11 -5.86 11.25
N TYR A 154 3.51 -6.66 10.28
CA TYR A 154 4.23 -6.19 9.10
C TYR A 154 3.36 -5.24 8.26
N LEU A 155 2.13 -5.64 7.96
CA LEU A 155 1.22 -4.88 7.12
C LEU A 155 0.67 -3.63 7.82
N ALA A 156 0.61 -3.60 9.15
CA ALA A 156 0.31 -2.37 9.89
C ALA A 156 1.33 -1.26 9.57
N LYS A 157 2.61 -1.60 9.49
CA LYS A 157 3.69 -0.66 9.12
C LYS A 157 3.71 -0.39 7.62
N GLY A 158 3.62 -1.43 6.80
CA GLY A 158 3.67 -1.32 5.33
C GLY A 158 2.53 -0.48 4.76
N ASN A 159 1.32 -0.67 5.26
CA ASN A 159 0.16 0.10 4.82
C ASN A 159 0.16 1.53 5.35
N ALA A 160 0.74 1.77 6.53
CA ALA A 160 0.98 3.13 6.99
C ALA A 160 1.95 3.86 6.06
N GLN A 161 3.02 3.20 5.62
CA GLN A 161 3.96 3.74 4.65
C GLN A 161 3.29 3.96 3.28
N LEU A 162 2.44 3.04 2.83
CA LEU A 162 1.66 3.19 1.59
C LEU A 162 0.86 4.49 1.60
N LEU A 163 0.07 4.74 2.66
CA LEU A 163 -0.73 5.97 2.75
C LEU A 163 0.14 7.22 2.98
N ALA A 164 1.30 7.09 3.62
CA ALA A 164 2.27 8.17 3.75
C ALA A 164 2.85 8.58 2.37
N GLN A 165 3.13 7.63 1.49
CA GLN A 165 3.59 7.91 0.12
C GLN A 165 2.51 8.61 -0.71
N LEU A 166 1.25 8.19 -0.59
CA LEU A 166 0.13 8.87 -1.23
C LEU A 166 0.02 10.33 -0.76
N TRP A 167 0.12 10.57 0.55
CA TRP A 167 0.15 11.91 1.12
C TRP A 167 1.32 12.72 0.57
N TYR A 168 2.54 12.14 0.57
CA TYR A 168 3.75 12.78 0.09
C TYR A 168 3.63 13.25 -1.36
N ARG A 169 3.03 12.43 -2.23
CA ARG A 169 2.77 12.76 -3.63
C ARG A 169 2.07 14.10 -3.79
N PHE A 170 1.08 14.39 -2.95
CA PHE A 170 0.29 15.62 -3.03
C PHE A 170 0.88 16.77 -2.23
N ALA A 171 1.64 16.48 -1.19
CA ALA A 171 2.33 17.50 -0.39
C ALA A 171 3.64 18.00 -1.01
N LYS A 172 4.33 17.16 -1.81
CA LYS A 172 5.69 17.43 -2.34
C LYS A 172 5.80 17.27 -3.85
N GLY A 173 4.86 16.62 -4.51
CA GLY A 173 4.89 16.32 -5.94
C GLY A 173 5.11 14.85 -6.25
N PRO A 174 5.08 14.48 -7.54
CA PRO A 174 5.35 13.11 -8.00
C PRO A 174 6.74 12.64 -7.58
N ILE A 175 6.84 11.33 -7.28
CA ILE A 175 8.14 10.70 -7.01
C ILE A 175 8.85 10.49 -8.37
N ASP A 176 10.08 10.96 -8.47
CA ASP A 176 10.97 10.67 -9.59
C ASP A 176 11.72 9.35 -9.32
N TRP A 177 11.27 8.27 -9.93
CA TRP A 177 11.87 6.94 -9.79
C TRP A 177 13.24 6.81 -10.45
N ASN A 178 13.62 7.76 -11.32
CA ASN A 178 14.92 7.81 -11.99
C ASN A 178 15.92 8.70 -11.28
N ALA A 179 15.50 9.46 -10.28
CA ALA A 179 16.41 10.26 -9.48
C ALA A 179 17.38 9.34 -8.75
N SER A 180 18.67 9.47 -9.08
CA SER A 180 19.71 8.79 -8.29
C SER A 180 19.66 9.30 -6.85
N PRO A 181 19.82 8.43 -5.85
CA PRO A 181 19.89 8.88 -4.46
C PRO A 181 21.02 9.91 -4.36
N ALA A 182 20.72 11.07 -3.77
CA ALA A 182 21.73 12.09 -3.51
C ALA A 182 22.89 11.44 -2.73
N LYS A 183 24.10 11.62 -3.25
CA LYS A 183 25.34 11.11 -2.65
C LYS A 183 25.62 11.81 -1.33
#